data_1aae0c5293a2d43e6f108a61df7f787d
#
_entry.id   1aae0c5293a2d43e6f108a61df7f787d
#
_cell.length_a   1.000
_cell.length_b   1.000
_cell.length_c   1.000
_cell.angle_alpha   90.00
_cell.angle_beta   90.00
_cell.angle_gamma   90.00
#
_symmetry.space_group_name_H-M   'P 1'
#
loop_
_entity.id
_entity.type
_entity.pdbx_description
1 polymer ?
#
loop_
_entity_poly.entity_id
_entity_poly.type
_entity_poly.pdbx_seq_one_letter_code
_entity_poly.pdbx_strand_id
1 'polypeptide(L)'
;NDIYAGNNYGVFGKYTSGSRAIDVLTSNAPNYLPVIAAGNDRNTKFENQYLNASKNGYDLLTHDAVSKNAVVVAAIDGFTSYTNAGSVIMSDFSQWGPTDDFRIKPDISAKGIGVYSSNMPSASSENSYASYQGTSMAAPAVTAVFALWQQYFKELNSFVGLQNMKAASLKALMAHTASEAGVY
;
A
#
# COMPACT_ATOMS: atom_id res chain seq x y z
N ASN A 1 5.44 -19.01 -8.68
CA ASN A 1 4.63 -18.76 -9.88
C ASN A 1 5.14 -17.46 -10.48
N ASP A 2 5.97 -17.58 -11.49
CA ASP A 2 6.49 -16.44 -12.23
C ASP A 2 5.36 -15.83 -13.06
N ILE A 3 4.70 -14.80 -12.54
CA ILE A 3 3.74 -14.01 -13.30
C ILE A 3 4.39 -13.34 -14.52
N TYR A 4 5.74 -13.32 -14.55
CA TYR A 4 6.56 -12.73 -15.63
C TYR A 4 7.03 -13.76 -16.66
N ALA A 5 6.90 -15.05 -16.38
CA ALA A 5 7.25 -16.09 -17.33
C ALA A 5 6.28 -16.06 -18.52
N GLY A 6 6.82 -15.80 -19.71
CA GLY A 6 6.06 -15.78 -20.97
C GLY A 6 5.43 -14.43 -21.33
N ASN A 7 5.98 -13.29 -20.88
CA ASN A 7 5.52 -11.93 -21.25
C ASN A 7 4.01 -11.70 -20.99
N ASN A 8 3.46 -12.30 -19.95
CA ASN A 8 2.03 -12.15 -19.62
C ASN A 8 1.78 -10.84 -18.87
N TYR A 9 2.05 -9.71 -19.52
CA TYR A 9 1.76 -8.37 -18.97
C TYR A 9 0.25 -8.08 -18.84
N GLY A 10 -0.60 -8.93 -19.36
CA GLY A 10 -2.06 -8.79 -19.26
C GLY A 10 -2.64 -9.04 -17.86
N VAL A 11 -1.80 -9.27 -16.85
CA VAL A 11 -2.23 -9.37 -15.44
C VAL A 11 -2.13 -8.04 -14.71
N PHE A 12 -1.31 -7.11 -15.23
CA PHE A 12 -1.15 -5.79 -14.64
C PHE A 12 -2.43 -4.95 -14.80
N GLY A 13 -2.79 -4.21 -13.78
CA GLY A 13 -3.98 -3.35 -13.74
C GLY A 13 -5.33 -4.10 -13.70
N LYS A 14 -5.31 -5.40 -13.93
CA LYS A 14 -6.52 -6.19 -14.16
C LYS A 14 -7.27 -6.52 -12.88
N TYR A 15 -8.56 -6.18 -12.85
CA TYR A 15 -9.48 -6.59 -11.80
C TYR A 15 -9.81 -8.08 -11.92
N THR A 16 -9.26 -8.89 -11.01
CA THR A 16 -9.36 -10.35 -11.04
C THR A 16 -10.41 -10.89 -10.07
N SER A 17 -10.60 -12.22 -10.06
CA SER A 17 -11.42 -12.89 -9.05
C SER A 17 -10.87 -12.68 -7.63
N GLY A 18 -9.54 -12.60 -7.45
CA GLY A 18 -8.90 -12.26 -6.16
C GLY A 18 -9.27 -10.85 -5.71
N SER A 19 -9.10 -9.85 -6.59
CA SER A 19 -9.51 -8.47 -6.31
C SER A 19 -11.00 -8.38 -5.92
N ARG A 20 -11.86 -9.12 -6.65
CA ARG A 20 -13.29 -9.21 -6.35
C ARG A 20 -13.57 -9.87 -5.00
N ALA A 21 -12.82 -10.90 -4.63
CA ALA A 21 -13.00 -11.58 -3.33
C ALA A 21 -12.75 -10.63 -2.15
N ILE A 22 -11.71 -9.79 -2.23
CA ILE A 22 -11.43 -8.73 -1.25
C ILE A 22 -12.61 -7.75 -1.18
N ASP A 23 -13.13 -7.31 -2.33
CA ASP A 23 -14.23 -6.35 -2.37
C ASP A 23 -15.54 -6.93 -1.83
N VAL A 24 -15.82 -8.20 -2.08
CA VAL A 24 -16.98 -8.91 -1.49
C VAL A 24 -16.82 -9.05 0.03
N LEU A 25 -15.63 -9.45 0.49
CA LEU A 25 -15.34 -9.55 1.92
C LEU A 25 -15.57 -8.22 2.64
N THR A 26 -14.98 -7.14 2.13
CA THR A 26 -15.09 -5.81 2.74
C THR A 26 -16.50 -5.22 2.66
N SER A 27 -17.25 -5.53 1.60
CA SER A 27 -18.66 -5.15 1.48
C SER A 27 -19.53 -5.80 2.56
N ASN A 28 -19.23 -7.05 2.92
CA ASN A 28 -19.95 -7.77 3.97
C ASN A 28 -19.41 -7.47 5.39
N ALA A 29 -18.27 -6.83 5.50
CA ALA A 29 -17.61 -6.49 6.77
C ALA A 29 -17.28 -4.98 6.83
N PRO A 30 -18.26 -4.10 7.07
CA PRO A 30 -18.12 -2.65 6.91
C PRO A 30 -17.13 -1.99 7.87
N ASN A 31 -16.64 -2.72 8.87
CA ASN A 31 -15.60 -2.26 9.80
C ASN A 31 -14.21 -2.85 9.49
N TYR A 32 -14.11 -3.71 8.47
CA TYR A 32 -12.84 -4.33 8.07
C TYR A 32 -12.22 -3.58 6.90
N LEU A 33 -11.02 -3.03 7.10
CA LEU A 33 -10.27 -2.28 6.09
C LEU A 33 -8.92 -2.97 5.85
N PRO A 34 -8.78 -3.78 4.79
CA PRO A 34 -7.48 -4.33 4.43
C PRO A 34 -6.55 -3.24 3.93
N VAL A 35 -5.29 -3.30 4.40
CA VAL A 35 -4.20 -2.45 3.95
C VAL A 35 -3.21 -3.34 3.21
N ILE A 36 -2.98 -3.06 1.94
CA ILE A 36 -2.27 -3.94 1.00
C ILE A 36 -1.05 -3.22 0.45
N ALA A 37 0.08 -3.90 0.41
CA ALA A 37 1.29 -3.42 -0.22
C ALA A 37 1.12 -3.34 -1.75
N ALA A 38 1.60 -2.27 -2.38
CA ALA A 38 1.46 -2.07 -3.82
C ALA A 38 2.29 -3.05 -4.66
N GLY A 39 3.41 -3.55 -4.13
CA GLY A 39 4.38 -4.40 -4.82
C GLY A 39 5.71 -3.70 -5.07
N ASN A 40 6.76 -4.49 -5.38
CA ASN A 40 8.15 -4.03 -5.36
C ASN A 40 8.91 -4.24 -6.68
N ASP A 41 8.22 -4.45 -7.79
CA ASP A 41 8.84 -4.93 -9.03
C ASP A 41 9.01 -3.85 -10.11
N ARG A 42 8.80 -2.56 -9.79
CA ARG A 42 8.90 -1.49 -10.79
C ARG A 42 10.28 -1.37 -11.43
N ASN A 43 11.34 -1.64 -10.68
CA ASN A 43 12.73 -1.66 -11.16
C ASN A 43 13.21 -3.07 -11.59
N THR A 44 12.32 -4.06 -11.58
CA THR A 44 12.64 -5.42 -12.03
C THR A 44 12.73 -5.46 -13.56
N LYS A 45 13.73 -6.18 -14.06
CA LYS A 45 13.92 -6.41 -15.49
C LYS A 45 13.63 -7.86 -15.85
N PHE A 46 12.94 -8.03 -16.97
CA PHE A 46 12.79 -9.31 -17.64
C PHE A 46 13.41 -9.17 -19.04
N GLU A 47 14.26 -10.10 -19.46
CA GLU A 47 15.00 -10.05 -20.74
C GLU A 47 15.69 -8.70 -21.00
N ASN A 48 16.32 -8.12 -19.96
CA ASN A 48 16.98 -6.81 -19.98
C ASN A 48 16.09 -5.58 -20.18
N GLN A 49 14.77 -5.75 -20.19
CA GLN A 49 13.80 -4.64 -20.24
C GLN A 49 13.09 -4.51 -18.90
N TYR A 50 12.82 -3.28 -18.47
CA TYR A 50 11.97 -3.03 -17.32
C TYR A 50 10.57 -3.54 -17.57
N LEU A 51 9.95 -4.07 -16.51
CA LEU A 51 8.53 -4.46 -16.59
C LEU A 51 7.70 -3.27 -17.04
N ASN A 52 6.82 -3.53 -18.01
CA ASN A 52 5.93 -2.54 -18.58
C ASN A 52 6.63 -1.26 -19.10
N ALA A 53 7.84 -1.41 -19.67
CA ALA A 53 8.65 -0.30 -20.19
C ALA A 53 7.90 0.57 -21.22
N SER A 54 7.02 -0.02 -22.01
CA SER A 54 6.16 0.68 -22.98
C SER A 54 5.18 1.67 -22.34
N LYS A 55 4.90 1.51 -21.04
CA LYS A 55 4.03 2.39 -20.23
C LYS A 55 4.83 3.20 -19.21
N ASN A 56 6.14 3.36 -19.40
CA ASN A 56 7.02 4.13 -18.51
C ASN A 56 6.97 3.69 -17.03
N GLY A 57 6.77 2.40 -16.75
CA GLY A 57 6.68 1.86 -15.39
C GLY A 57 5.32 2.05 -14.71
N TYR A 58 4.32 2.58 -15.42
CA TYR A 58 2.94 2.60 -14.96
C TYR A 58 2.23 1.27 -15.22
N ASP A 59 1.05 1.10 -14.59
CA ASP A 59 0.20 -0.08 -14.75
C ASP A 59 0.91 -1.38 -14.36
N LEU A 60 1.44 -1.41 -13.14
CA LEU A 60 2.16 -2.57 -12.59
C LEU A 60 1.43 -3.27 -11.45
N LEU A 61 0.31 -2.72 -10.96
CA LEU A 61 -0.43 -3.31 -9.86
C LEU A 61 -1.06 -4.64 -10.24
N THR A 62 -1.07 -5.60 -9.32
CA THR A 62 -1.61 -6.94 -9.57
C THR A 62 -2.52 -7.41 -8.44
N HIS A 63 -3.36 -8.40 -8.72
CA HIS A 63 -4.14 -9.16 -7.73
C HIS A 63 -4.90 -8.26 -6.73
N ASP A 64 -4.60 -8.40 -5.45
CA ASP A 64 -5.29 -7.73 -4.35
C ASP A 64 -5.08 -6.20 -4.36
N ALA A 65 -3.93 -5.75 -4.89
CA ALA A 65 -3.63 -4.32 -5.05
C ALA A 65 -4.52 -3.62 -6.10
N VAL A 66 -5.32 -4.37 -6.86
CA VAL A 66 -6.30 -3.82 -7.82
C VAL A 66 -7.72 -3.77 -7.22
N SER A 67 -7.92 -4.24 -5.98
CA SER A 67 -9.22 -4.18 -5.30
C SER A 67 -9.68 -2.72 -5.08
N LYS A 68 -11.01 -2.51 -5.03
CA LYS A 68 -11.62 -1.17 -4.91
C LYS A 68 -11.65 -0.67 -3.48
N ASN A 69 -11.97 -1.58 -2.55
CA ASN A 69 -12.27 -1.22 -1.18
C ASN A 69 -11.05 -1.22 -0.26
N ALA A 70 -10.00 -1.97 -0.58
CA ALA A 70 -8.76 -1.96 0.19
C ALA A 70 -8.00 -0.62 0.06
N VAL A 71 -7.16 -0.34 1.05
CA VAL A 71 -6.15 0.72 0.96
C VAL A 71 -4.85 0.11 0.44
N VAL A 72 -4.40 0.58 -0.70
CA VAL A 72 -3.14 0.13 -1.33
C VAL A 72 -2.05 1.16 -1.06
N VAL A 73 -0.91 0.70 -0.54
CA VAL A 73 0.16 1.56 -0.02
C VAL A 73 1.42 1.41 -0.86
N ALA A 74 1.87 2.52 -1.42
CA ALA A 74 3.17 2.66 -2.07
C ALA A 74 4.28 2.96 -1.06
N ALA A 75 5.54 2.72 -1.44
CA ALA A 75 6.71 2.99 -0.62
C ALA A 75 7.42 4.27 -1.07
N ILE A 76 7.70 5.13 -0.09
CA ILE A 76 8.58 6.30 -0.25
C ILE A 76 9.85 6.11 0.59
N ASP A 77 10.87 6.88 0.27
CA ASP A 77 11.99 7.12 1.18
C ASP A 77 11.50 7.95 2.38
N GLY A 78 12.22 7.86 3.47
CA GLY A 78 11.87 8.62 4.67
C GLY A 78 12.35 10.07 4.54
N PHE A 79 11.59 10.98 5.12
CA PHE A 79 12.03 12.38 5.32
C PHE A 79 11.83 12.76 6.79
N THR A 80 12.65 13.68 7.27
CA THR A 80 12.59 14.15 8.66
C THR A 80 11.55 15.25 8.86
N SER A 81 11.24 15.98 7.79
CA SER A 81 10.25 17.06 7.80
C SER A 81 9.62 17.21 6.41
N TYR A 82 8.30 17.21 6.39
CA TYR A 82 7.55 17.55 5.17
C TYR A 82 7.56 19.07 4.99
N THR A 83 8.12 19.54 3.88
CA THR A 83 8.15 20.97 3.55
C THR A 83 7.24 21.32 2.38
N ASN A 84 7.16 20.45 1.40
CA ASN A 84 6.29 20.55 0.22
C ASN A 84 6.22 19.19 -0.49
N ALA A 85 5.42 19.08 -1.50
CA ALA A 85 5.26 17.86 -2.29
C ALA A 85 6.59 17.30 -2.82
N GLY A 86 7.53 18.16 -3.24
CA GLY A 86 8.84 17.75 -3.75
C GLY A 86 9.79 17.16 -2.69
N SER A 87 9.47 17.26 -1.39
CA SER A 87 10.23 16.57 -0.33
C SER A 87 9.91 15.08 -0.21
N VAL A 88 8.87 14.61 -0.89
CA VAL A 88 8.48 13.21 -0.92
C VAL A 88 9.14 12.53 -2.11
N ILE A 89 9.98 11.53 -1.85
CA ILE A 89 10.71 10.78 -2.86
C ILE A 89 10.17 9.35 -2.89
N MET A 90 9.61 8.95 -4.03
CA MET A 90 9.18 7.56 -4.21
C MET A 90 10.37 6.61 -4.29
N SER A 91 10.22 5.42 -3.72
CA SER A 91 11.19 4.35 -3.93
C SER A 91 11.23 3.94 -5.41
N ASP A 92 12.37 3.49 -5.87
CA ASP A 92 12.57 3.02 -7.25
C ASP A 92 11.82 1.72 -7.56
N PHE A 93 11.51 0.92 -6.53
CA PHE A 93 10.86 -0.39 -6.66
C PHE A 93 9.33 -0.36 -6.54
N SER A 94 8.73 0.68 -5.90
CA SER A 94 7.30 0.68 -5.63
C SER A 94 6.46 0.66 -6.91
N GLN A 95 5.54 -0.29 -7.01
CA GLN A 95 4.68 -0.42 -8.18
C GLN A 95 3.61 0.69 -8.22
N TRP A 96 3.24 1.08 -9.43
CA TRP A 96 2.28 2.13 -9.73
C TRP A 96 1.10 1.60 -10.55
N GLY A 97 -0.04 2.28 -10.40
CA GLY A 97 -1.18 2.16 -11.29
C GLY A 97 -1.03 2.99 -12.58
N PRO A 98 -2.12 3.43 -13.15
CA PRO A 98 -3.51 3.17 -12.75
C PRO A 98 -3.90 1.70 -12.92
N THR A 99 -5.13 1.36 -12.54
CA THR A 99 -5.75 0.08 -12.91
C THR A 99 -6.30 0.15 -14.34
N ASP A 100 -6.60 -0.99 -14.98
CA ASP A 100 -7.15 -1.05 -16.34
C ASP A 100 -8.48 -0.29 -16.51
N ASP A 101 -9.25 -0.16 -15.42
CA ASP A 101 -10.48 0.63 -15.38
C ASP A 101 -10.24 2.09 -14.93
N PHE A 102 -8.99 2.58 -15.05
CA PHE A 102 -8.54 3.95 -14.78
C PHE A 102 -8.73 4.45 -13.36
N ARG A 103 -8.84 3.56 -12.37
CA ARG A 103 -8.83 3.97 -10.96
C ARG A 103 -7.40 4.36 -10.55
N ILE A 104 -7.31 5.44 -9.79
CA ILE A 104 -6.07 5.87 -9.18
C ILE A 104 -5.73 4.90 -8.05
N LYS A 105 -4.58 4.25 -8.17
CA LYS A 105 -3.94 3.38 -7.20
C LYS A 105 -2.42 3.53 -7.33
N PRO A 106 -1.62 3.37 -6.28
CA PRO A 106 -1.98 3.18 -4.88
C PRO A 106 -2.80 4.33 -4.29
N ASP A 107 -3.49 4.09 -3.15
CA ASP A 107 -4.34 5.11 -2.50
C ASP A 107 -3.52 6.12 -1.69
N ILE A 108 -2.36 5.68 -1.16
CA ILE A 108 -1.46 6.49 -0.32
C ILE A 108 -0.04 5.92 -0.39
N SER A 109 0.93 6.70 0.04
CA SER A 109 2.31 6.25 0.25
C SER A 109 2.74 6.44 1.70
N ALA A 110 3.69 5.60 2.14
CA ALA A 110 4.32 5.72 3.46
C ALA A 110 5.78 5.28 3.39
N LYS A 111 6.56 5.57 4.44
CA LYS A 111 7.96 5.17 4.51
C LYS A 111 8.11 3.66 4.34
N GLY A 112 8.86 3.24 3.30
CA GLY A 112 9.13 1.85 2.99
C GLY A 112 10.61 1.53 2.79
N ILE A 113 11.53 2.49 3.03
CA ILE A 113 12.98 2.30 2.92
C ILE A 113 13.63 2.49 4.29
N GLY A 114 14.54 1.57 4.63
CA GLY A 114 15.30 1.63 5.88
C GLY A 114 14.43 1.57 7.13
N VAL A 115 13.38 0.76 7.14
CA VAL A 115 12.49 0.58 8.28
C VAL A 115 13.11 -0.42 9.25
N TYR A 116 13.54 0.08 10.41
CA TYR A 116 14.13 -0.72 11.47
C TYR A 116 13.04 -1.27 12.38
N SER A 117 13.00 -2.60 12.53
CA SER A 117 11.97 -3.28 13.32
C SER A 117 12.50 -4.60 13.87
N SER A 118 11.71 -5.22 14.76
CA SER A 118 11.99 -6.57 15.26
C SER A 118 12.08 -7.56 14.12
N ASN A 119 13.02 -8.48 14.24
CA ASN A 119 13.28 -9.53 13.28
C ASN A 119 13.57 -10.85 13.99
N MET A 120 13.20 -11.95 13.38
CA MET A 120 13.49 -13.30 13.87
C MET A 120 14.12 -14.11 12.72
N PRO A 121 15.43 -13.95 12.48
CA PRO A 121 16.11 -14.63 11.36
C PRO A 121 16.20 -16.16 11.52
N SER A 122 16.04 -16.68 12.75
CA SER A 122 15.95 -18.11 13.06
C SER A 122 15.21 -18.33 14.36
N ALA A 123 14.72 -19.54 14.59
CA ALA A 123 14.03 -19.93 15.84
C ALA A 123 14.88 -19.76 17.12
N SER A 124 16.20 -19.64 16.97
CA SER A 124 17.15 -19.43 18.07
C SER A 124 17.53 -17.95 18.27
N SER A 125 16.97 -17.02 17.50
CA SER A 125 17.32 -15.59 17.53
C SER A 125 16.08 -14.73 17.79
N GLU A 126 15.55 -14.80 19.00
CA GLU A 126 14.26 -14.19 19.40
C GLU A 126 14.33 -12.66 19.62
N ASN A 127 15.52 -12.10 19.82
CA ASN A 127 15.73 -10.69 20.20
C ASN A 127 16.59 -9.95 19.18
N SER A 128 16.29 -10.10 17.91
CA SER A 128 17.04 -9.38 16.86
C SER A 128 16.21 -8.28 16.21
N TYR A 129 16.93 -7.31 15.62
CA TYR A 129 16.35 -6.19 14.86
C TYR A 129 17.10 -6.08 13.55
N ALA A 130 16.39 -5.67 12.52
CA ALA A 130 16.97 -5.42 11.20
C ALA A 130 16.26 -4.28 10.48
N SER A 131 16.93 -3.69 9.50
CA SER A 131 16.33 -2.72 8.59
C SER A 131 15.95 -3.42 7.30
N TYR A 132 14.70 -3.26 6.89
CA TYR A 132 14.17 -3.77 5.64
C TYR A 132 13.61 -2.64 4.78
N GLN A 133 13.40 -2.97 3.50
CA GLN A 133 12.73 -2.08 2.55
C GLN A 133 11.66 -2.85 1.77
N GLY A 134 10.63 -2.15 1.34
CA GLY A 134 9.51 -2.69 0.57
C GLY A 134 8.20 -1.97 0.86
N THR A 135 7.25 -2.09 -0.04
CA THR A 135 5.86 -1.66 0.21
C THR A 135 5.23 -2.42 1.37
N SER A 136 5.75 -3.62 1.69
CA SER A 136 5.39 -4.41 2.88
C SER A 136 5.80 -3.75 4.20
N MET A 137 6.76 -2.81 4.19
CA MET A 137 7.16 -2.00 5.35
C MET A 137 6.33 -0.72 5.44
N ALA A 138 5.87 -0.21 4.29
CA ALA A 138 5.00 0.96 4.23
C ALA A 138 3.55 0.66 4.68
N ALA A 139 3.00 -0.49 4.29
CA ALA A 139 1.61 -0.86 4.60
C ALA A 139 1.31 -0.91 6.11
N PRO A 140 2.13 -1.54 6.99
CA PRO A 140 1.88 -1.55 8.43
C PRO A 140 1.99 -0.16 9.08
N ALA A 141 2.76 0.78 8.54
CA ALA A 141 2.78 2.15 9.03
C ALA A 141 1.41 2.83 8.86
N VAL A 142 0.76 2.67 7.72
CA VAL A 142 -0.61 3.15 7.48
C VAL A 142 -1.62 2.43 8.37
N THR A 143 -1.46 1.12 8.56
CA THR A 143 -2.32 0.33 9.46
C THR A 143 -2.22 0.84 10.90
N ALA A 144 -1.03 1.18 11.37
CA ALA A 144 -0.82 1.73 12.70
C ALA A 144 -1.52 3.10 12.88
N VAL A 145 -1.50 3.96 11.86
CA VAL A 145 -2.24 5.23 11.87
C VAL A 145 -3.75 4.97 12.01
N PHE A 146 -4.29 4.01 11.26
CA PHE A 146 -5.71 3.64 11.39
C PHE A 146 -6.05 3.11 12.80
N ALA A 147 -5.18 2.33 13.40
CA ALA A 147 -5.37 1.84 14.77
C ALA A 147 -5.41 3.00 15.78
N LEU A 148 -4.51 3.97 15.66
CA LEU A 148 -4.50 5.18 16.50
C LEU A 148 -5.76 6.03 16.30
N TRP A 149 -6.23 6.19 15.06
CA TRP A 149 -7.48 6.90 14.78
C TRP A 149 -8.71 6.18 15.36
N GLN A 150 -8.75 4.85 15.31
CA GLN A 150 -9.81 4.08 15.94
C GLN A 150 -9.81 4.24 17.46
N GLN A 151 -8.63 4.21 18.09
CA GLN A 151 -8.50 4.45 19.52
C GLN A 151 -9.02 5.84 19.87
N TYR A 152 -8.55 6.87 19.19
CA TYR A 152 -8.95 8.25 19.45
C TYR A 152 -10.46 8.49 19.19
N PHE A 153 -11.00 7.91 18.14
CA PHE A 153 -12.42 7.96 17.85
C PHE A 153 -13.26 7.36 18.98
N LYS A 154 -12.84 6.21 19.51
CA LYS A 154 -13.50 5.54 20.64
C LYS A 154 -13.47 6.41 21.91
N GLU A 155 -12.33 7.04 22.19
CA GLU A 155 -12.18 7.94 23.33
C GLU A 155 -13.12 9.14 23.23
N LEU A 156 -13.15 9.81 22.07
CA LEU A 156 -13.99 10.98 21.81
C LEU A 156 -15.50 10.66 21.87
N ASN A 157 -15.90 9.46 21.49
CA ASN A 157 -17.30 9.07 21.35
C ASN A 157 -17.76 8.09 22.44
N SER A 158 -17.02 7.94 23.50
CA SER A 158 -17.32 7.00 24.60
C SER A 158 -18.70 7.24 25.23
N PHE A 159 -19.13 8.50 25.35
CA PHE A 159 -20.40 8.89 25.95
C PHE A 159 -21.63 8.57 25.07
N VAL A 160 -21.47 8.42 23.74
CA VAL A 160 -22.53 8.02 22.80
C VAL A 160 -22.48 6.54 22.43
N GLY A 161 -21.54 5.78 22.99
CA GLY A 161 -21.42 4.34 22.79
C GLY A 161 -20.85 3.93 21.42
N LEU A 162 -20.37 4.86 20.61
CA LEU A 162 -19.71 4.54 19.33
C LEU A 162 -18.32 3.98 19.59
N GLN A 163 -18.06 2.78 19.10
CA GLN A 163 -16.81 2.05 19.37
C GLN A 163 -15.79 2.15 18.24
N ASN A 164 -16.25 2.17 16.98
CA ASN A 164 -15.37 2.13 15.82
C ASN A 164 -15.90 2.97 14.66
N MET A 165 -14.97 3.56 13.92
CA MET A 165 -15.24 4.11 12.59
C MET A 165 -15.44 2.99 11.59
N LYS A 166 -16.31 3.19 10.61
CA LYS A 166 -16.42 2.29 9.46
C LYS A 166 -15.18 2.40 8.56
N ALA A 167 -14.87 1.32 7.86
CA ALA A 167 -13.74 1.26 6.92
C ALA A 167 -13.77 2.39 5.89
N ALA A 168 -14.94 2.70 5.33
CA ALA A 168 -15.12 3.80 4.38
C ALA A 168 -14.78 5.16 4.98
N SER A 169 -15.13 5.40 6.26
CA SER A 169 -14.81 6.65 6.96
C SER A 169 -13.30 6.79 7.21
N LEU A 170 -12.63 5.69 7.61
CA LEU A 170 -11.17 5.66 7.77
C LEU A 170 -10.46 5.96 6.45
N LYS A 171 -10.89 5.31 5.36
CA LYS A 171 -10.31 5.53 4.04
C LYS A 171 -10.53 6.96 3.54
N ALA A 172 -11.71 7.52 3.74
CA ALA A 172 -12.03 8.90 3.38
C ALA A 172 -11.19 9.90 4.20
N LEU A 173 -11.07 9.69 5.51
CA LEU A 173 -10.26 10.53 6.39
C LEU A 173 -8.79 10.51 5.97
N MET A 174 -8.25 9.33 5.67
CA MET A 174 -6.89 9.18 5.17
C MET A 174 -6.65 10.00 3.90
N ALA A 175 -7.52 9.86 2.90
CA ALA A 175 -7.39 10.57 1.64
C ALA A 175 -7.51 12.10 1.81
N HIS A 176 -8.40 12.53 2.71
CA HIS A 176 -8.63 13.96 2.98
C HIS A 176 -7.48 14.64 3.74
N THR A 177 -6.78 13.91 4.58
CA THR A 177 -5.73 14.46 5.46
C THR A 177 -4.30 14.15 5.00
N ALA A 178 -4.14 13.39 3.92
CA ALA A 178 -2.84 13.09 3.35
C ALA A 178 -2.16 14.36 2.80
N SER A 179 -0.85 14.44 3.00
CA SER A 179 -0.03 15.45 2.35
C SER A 179 0.26 15.05 0.90
N GLU A 180 0.36 16.03 0.00
CA GLU A 180 0.67 15.76 -1.40
C GLU A 180 2.10 15.24 -1.57
N ALA A 181 2.28 14.28 -2.47
CA ALA A 181 3.58 13.83 -2.94
C ALA A 181 3.98 14.60 -4.20
N GLY A 182 5.28 14.68 -4.46
CA GLY A 182 5.83 15.47 -5.55
C GLY A 182 5.55 14.94 -6.95
N VAL A 183 6.03 15.67 -7.92
CA VAL A 183 6.00 15.27 -9.34
C VAL A 183 7.12 14.25 -9.58
N TYR A 184 6.84 13.18 -10.29
CA TYR A 184 7.73 12.08 -10.63
C TYR A 184 8.10 12.09 -12.10
#